data_122058a5354de59c38f48eb5b8bb7af2
#
_entry.id   122058a5354de59c38f48eb5b8bb7af2
#
_cell.length_a   1.000
_cell.length_b   1.000
_cell.length_c   1.000
_cell.angle_alpha   90.00
_cell.angle_beta   90.00
_cell.angle_gamma   90.00
#
_symmetry.space_group_name_H-M   'P 1'
#
loop_
_entity.id
_entity.type
_entity.pdbx_description
1 polymer ?
#
loop_
_entity_poly.entity_id
_entity_poly.type
_entity_poly.pdbx_seq_one_letter_code
_entity_poly.pdbx_strand_id
1 'polypeptide(L)'
;RSDVMSAQNFENFIQHDAAINPGNSGGALFNLDGELIGINNAIATDGWSRTNAGVGFAIPINQAKRIMEDLINFGNVTGGWLGISFQELSENLVLALDLADNKGVMVTQVLNDSPAEKANLKAKDVIIKIDNQKINGTSDLRNIIFYKYPGTSIEVTIIRDGLEIEKTIILTSRPSDEELYGSYLKENANFDKLGLKVEVNENNQIKVKDVKENLLAEKEQIESNDIITHINDQVIENIGDYYNTLST
;
A
#
# COMPACT_ATOMS: atom_id res chain seq x y z
N ARG A 1 14.70 -15.10 -4.13
CA ARG A 1 14.12 -13.93 -3.44
C ARG A 1 12.92 -14.44 -2.67
N SER A 2 12.99 -14.33 -1.36
CA SER A 2 12.07 -14.98 -0.44
C SER A 2 10.75 -14.22 -0.38
N ASP A 3 9.70 -14.84 -0.92
CA ASP A 3 8.29 -14.37 -0.87
C ASP A 3 7.67 -14.50 0.54
N VAL A 4 8.43 -14.25 1.60
CA VAL A 4 7.92 -14.41 2.98
C VAL A 4 7.32 -13.12 3.54
N MET A 5 7.36 -12.01 2.82
CA MET A 5 6.83 -10.72 3.29
C MET A 5 5.86 -10.06 2.30
N SER A 6 5.08 -10.81 1.57
CA SER A 6 3.97 -10.28 0.76
C SER A 6 2.71 -9.95 1.58
N ALA A 7 2.79 -9.96 2.89
CA ALA A 7 1.72 -9.48 3.75
C ALA A 7 1.91 -7.97 3.98
N GLN A 8 1.31 -7.16 3.10
CA GLN A 8 1.01 -5.76 3.35
C GLN A 8 2.21 -4.89 3.77
N ASN A 9 2.87 -4.36 2.81
CA ASN A 9 3.84 -3.26 2.68
C ASN A 9 3.90 -2.15 3.75
N PHE A 10 3.84 -2.47 5.04
CA PHE A 10 4.16 -1.56 6.13
C PHE A 10 5.59 -1.82 6.60
N GLU A 11 6.56 -1.56 5.72
CA GLU A 11 7.97 -1.82 5.92
C GLU A 11 8.65 -0.70 6.71
N ASN A 12 8.36 -0.62 7.99
CA ASN A 12 9.15 0.22 8.89
C ASN A 12 9.55 -0.58 10.13
N PHE A 13 10.10 -1.78 9.91
CA PHE A 13 10.58 -2.64 10.97
C PHE A 13 11.93 -2.16 11.51
N ILE A 14 12.13 -2.32 12.82
CA ILE A 14 13.47 -2.27 13.41
C ILE A 14 14.19 -3.57 13.05
N GLN A 15 15.26 -3.47 12.27
CA GLN A 15 16.16 -4.59 12.03
C GLN A 15 17.15 -4.67 13.18
N HIS A 16 17.39 -5.87 13.71
CA HIS A 16 18.32 -6.11 14.81
C HIS A 16 18.97 -7.49 14.69
N ASP A 17 20.02 -7.72 15.46
CA ASP A 17 20.80 -8.96 15.50
C ASP A 17 20.56 -9.79 16.78
N ALA A 18 19.65 -9.35 17.65
CA ALA A 18 19.24 -10.15 18.80
C ALA A 18 18.64 -11.48 18.34
N ALA A 19 19.01 -12.56 19.02
CA ALA A 19 18.61 -13.92 18.63
C ALA A 19 17.10 -14.13 18.75
N ILE A 20 16.43 -14.21 17.62
CA ILE A 20 14.99 -14.54 17.51
C ILE A 20 14.85 -15.98 17.05
N ASN A 21 14.05 -16.73 17.78
CA ASN A 21 13.69 -18.12 17.48
C ASN A 21 12.16 -18.29 17.59
N PRO A 22 11.59 -19.39 17.05
CA PRO A 22 10.19 -19.72 17.27
C PRO A 22 9.81 -19.66 18.75
N GLY A 23 8.78 -18.87 19.08
CA GLY A 23 8.33 -18.56 20.44
C GLY A 23 8.65 -17.15 20.91
N ASN A 24 9.61 -16.45 20.28
CA ASN A 24 9.92 -15.05 20.62
C ASN A 24 9.00 -14.02 19.91
N SER A 25 8.24 -14.43 18.90
CA SER A 25 7.28 -13.53 18.20
C SER A 25 6.21 -13.03 19.17
N GLY A 26 5.94 -11.70 19.12
CA GLY A 26 5.09 -11.02 20.10
C GLY A 26 5.83 -10.61 21.39
N GLY A 27 7.06 -11.07 21.60
CA GLY A 27 7.92 -10.67 22.70
C GLY A 27 8.48 -9.26 22.52
N ALA A 28 8.92 -8.68 23.64
CA ALA A 28 9.44 -7.32 23.68
C ALA A 28 10.89 -7.24 23.19
N LEU A 29 11.20 -6.16 22.46
CA LEU A 29 12.56 -5.74 22.16
C LEU A 29 12.88 -4.50 23.01
N PHE A 30 13.93 -4.59 23.82
CA PHE A 30 14.38 -3.50 24.69
C PHE A 30 15.72 -2.93 24.23
N ASN A 31 15.95 -1.65 24.51
CA ASN A 31 17.28 -1.06 24.43
C ASN A 31 18.09 -1.32 25.71
N LEU A 32 19.34 -0.82 25.74
CA LEU A 32 20.21 -1.00 26.92
C LEU A 32 19.75 -0.22 28.16
N ASP A 33 18.88 0.76 27.99
CA ASP A 33 18.30 1.55 29.08
C ASP A 33 17.03 0.88 29.66
N GLY A 34 16.65 -0.30 29.13
CA GLY A 34 15.47 -1.03 29.55
C GLY A 34 14.15 -0.49 28.99
N GLU A 35 14.20 0.37 27.99
CA GLU A 35 13.04 0.90 27.34
C GLU A 35 12.52 -0.08 26.27
N LEU A 36 11.21 -0.29 26.20
CA LEU A 36 10.56 -1.07 25.17
C LEU A 36 10.58 -0.29 23.85
N ILE A 37 11.33 -0.78 22.85
CA ILE A 37 11.51 -0.13 21.56
C ILE A 37 10.76 -0.83 20.41
N GLY A 38 10.39 -2.10 20.60
CA GLY A 38 9.68 -2.85 19.56
C GLY A 38 9.05 -4.13 20.05
N ILE A 39 8.25 -4.75 19.15
CA ILE A 39 7.63 -6.07 19.34
C ILE A 39 8.21 -6.99 18.27
N ASN A 40 8.85 -8.09 18.67
CA ASN A 40 9.45 -9.06 17.76
C ASN A 40 8.38 -9.67 16.85
N ASN A 41 8.63 -9.66 15.53
CA ASN A 41 7.67 -10.12 14.54
C ASN A 41 8.22 -11.28 13.70
N ALA A 42 9.35 -11.09 13.03
CA ALA A 42 9.85 -12.03 12.03
C ALA A 42 11.38 -12.13 12.06
N ILE A 43 11.90 -13.12 11.37
CA ILE A 43 13.33 -13.30 11.10
C ILE A 43 13.57 -13.40 9.59
N ALA A 44 14.75 -12.96 9.14
CA ALA A 44 15.22 -13.37 7.83
C ALA A 44 15.68 -14.83 7.91
N THR A 45 15.24 -15.65 6.95
CA THR A 45 15.67 -17.04 6.78
C THR A 45 16.35 -17.20 5.42
N ASP A 46 17.25 -18.18 5.32
CA ASP A 46 17.92 -18.52 4.05
C ASP A 46 17.04 -19.33 3.08
N GLY A 47 15.76 -19.52 3.44
CA GLY A 47 14.79 -20.29 2.65
C GLY A 47 14.89 -21.81 2.81
N TRP A 48 15.95 -22.33 3.42
CA TRP A 48 16.18 -23.77 3.63
C TRP A 48 16.06 -24.17 5.10
N SER A 49 16.34 -23.29 6.02
CA SER A 49 16.20 -23.54 7.45
C SER A 49 15.26 -22.52 8.09
N ARG A 50 14.51 -22.96 9.10
CA ARG A 50 13.69 -22.07 9.95
C ARG A 50 14.49 -21.45 11.09
N THR A 51 15.81 -21.47 10.99
CA THR A 51 16.72 -20.88 12.00
C THR A 51 17.04 -19.45 11.64
N ASN A 52 17.26 -18.66 12.69
CA ASN A 52 17.64 -17.25 12.55
C ASN A 52 19.00 -17.14 11.81
N ALA A 53 19.01 -16.40 10.69
CA ALA A 53 20.20 -16.06 9.94
C ALA A 53 20.99 -14.87 10.56
N GLY A 54 20.72 -14.51 11.81
CA GLY A 54 21.33 -13.36 12.50
C GLY A 54 20.60 -12.03 12.21
N VAL A 55 19.42 -12.06 11.60
CA VAL A 55 18.63 -10.86 11.32
C VAL A 55 17.20 -11.07 11.82
N GLY A 56 16.81 -10.25 12.79
CA GLY A 56 15.44 -10.16 13.31
C GLY A 56 14.77 -8.85 12.91
N PHE A 57 13.45 -8.87 12.89
CA PHE A 57 12.61 -7.69 12.62
C PHE A 57 11.60 -7.50 13.74
N ALA A 58 11.49 -6.27 14.24
CA ALA A 58 10.52 -5.89 15.25
C ALA A 58 9.66 -4.72 14.78
N ILE A 59 8.38 -4.75 15.11
CA ILE A 59 7.46 -3.62 14.90
C ILE A 59 7.86 -2.52 15.88
N PRO A 60 8.15 -1.28 15.42
CA PRO A 60 8.46 -0.17 16.31
C PRO A 60 7.36 0.07 17.35
N ILE A 61 7.74 0.32 18.60
CA ILE A 61 6.75 0.44 19.69
C ILE A 61 5.76 1.59 19.47
N ASN A 62 6.20 2.68 18.83
CA ASN A 62 5.32 3.81 18.53
C ASN A 62 4.20 3.41 17.55
N GLN A 63 4.48 2.54 16.58
CA GLN A 63 3.49 1.99 15.66
C GLN A 63 2.57 1.00 16.40
N ALA A 64 3.15 0.09 17.16
CA ALA A 64 2.37 -0.88 17.96
C ALA A 64 1.42 -0.18 18.93
N LYS A 65 1.86 0.90 19.59
CA LYS A 65 1.02 1.71 20.50
C LYS A 65 -0.17 2.31 19.75
N ARG A 66 0.06 2.89 18.57
CA ARG A 66 -0.99 3.46 17.74
C ARG A 66 -2.05 2.42 17.35
N ILE A 67 -1.60 1.25 16.87
CA ILE A 67 -2.48 0.13 16.52
C ILE A 67 -3.25 -0.40 17.73
N MET A 68 -2.58 -0.55 18.86
CA MET A 68 -3.19 -0.99 20.12
C MET A 68 -4.33 -0.06 20.56
N GLU A 69 -4.12 1.25 20.50
CA GLU A 69 -5.17 2.24 20.84
C GLU A 69 -6.41 2.07 19.97
N ASP A 70 -6.24 1.84 18.66
CA ASP A 70 -7.36 1.58 17.76
C ASP A 70 -8.09 0.27 18.11
N LEU A 71 -7.36 -0.80 18.33
CA LEU A 71 -7.95 -2.10 18.66
C LEU A 71 -8.73 -2.06 20.00
N ILE A 72 -8.22 -1.34 20.99
CA ILE A 72 -8.90 -1.18 22.29
C ILE A 72 -10.18 -0.35 22.14
N ASN A 73 -10.11 0.76 21.40
CA ASN A 73 -11.21 1.72 21.34
C ASN A 73 -12.27 1.36 20.28
N PHE A 74 -11.88 0.73 19.19
CA PHE A 74 -12.75 0.53 18.02
C PHE A 74 -12.84 -0.94 17.58
N GLY A 75 -11.99 -1.83 18.09
CA GLY A 75 -11.95 -3.24 17.70
C GLY A 75 -11.32 -3.48 16.30
N ASN A 76 -10.97 -2.45 15.58
CA ASN A 76 -10.33 -2.49 14.27
C ASN A 76 -9.31 -1.36 14.12
N VAL A 77 -8.35 -1.54 13.22
CA VAL A 77 -7.34 -0.51 12.92
C VAL A 77 -7.85 0.40 11.82
N THR A 78 -7.89 1.71 12.10
CA THR A 78 -8.30 2.74 11.14
C THR A 78 -7.12 3.64 10.82
N GLY A 79 -6.56 3.50 9.63
CA GLY A 79 -5.51 4.39 9.12
C GLY A 79 -6.07 5.63 8.45
N GLY A 80 -5.25 6.67 8.37
CA GLY A 80 -5.53 7.79 7.49
C GLY A 80 -5.55 7.36 6.02
N TRP A 81 -6.36 8.04 5.24
CA TRP A 81 -6.50 7.79 3.81
C TRP A 81 -6.49 9.10 3.03
N LEU A 82 -5.75 9.10 1.92
CA LEU A 82 -5.58 10.27 1.05
C LEU A 82 -6.43 10.18 -0.22
N GLY A 83 -6.64 8.97 -0.72
CA GLY A 83 -7.44 8.70 -1.92
C GLY A 83 -6.68 8.94 -3.22
N ILE A 84 -5.47 8.40 -3.32
CA ILE A 84 -4.65 8.42 -4.53
C ILE A 84 -4.12 7.02 -4.86
N SER A 85 -3.91 6.78 -6.16
CA SER A 85 -2.97 5.76 -6.64
C SER A 85 -1.62 6.43 -6.92
N PHE A 86 -0.52 5.73 -6.69
CA PHE A 86 0.81 6.31 -6.80
C PHE A 86 1.87 5.26 -7.16
N GLN A 87 3.01 5.72 -7.65
CA GLN A 87 4.14 4.85 -8.01
C GLN A 87 5.49 5.48 -7.68
N GLU A 88 6.53 4.63 -7.65
CA GLU A 88 7.92 5.06 -7.53
C GLU A 88 8.37 5.88 -8.74
N LEU A 89 9.35 6.76 -8.52
CA LEU A 89 9.99 7.52 -9.59
C LEU A 89 11.11 6.70 -10.23
N SER A 90 10.86 6.17 -11.43
CA SER A 90 11.91 5.57 -12.25
C SER A 90 12.82 6.66 -12.84
N GLU A 91 14.02 6.29 -13.26
CA GLU A 91 14.96 7.22 -13.92
C GLU A 91 14.34 7.91 -15.14
N ASN A 92 13.52 7.20 -15.90
CA ASN A 92 12.82 7.77 -17.06
C ASN A 92 11.80 8.84 -16.64
N LEU A 93 11.10 8.64 -15.53
CA LEU A 93 10.15 9.63 -14.98
C LEU A 93 10.87 10.86 -14.43
N VAL A 94 12.00 10.67 -13.75
CA VAL A 94 12.85 11.78 -13.28
C VAL A 94 13.25 12.68 -14.44
N LEU A 95 13.72 12.10 -15.54
CA LEU A 95 14.08 12.85 -16.75
C LEU A 95 12.87 13.51 -17.41
N ALA A 96 11.76 12.79 -17.54
CA ALA A 96 10.56 13.30 -18.21
C ALA A 96 9.86 14.44 -17.44
N LEU A 97 10.01 14.46 -16.11
CA LEU A 97 9.41 15.47 -15.23
C LEU A 97 10.41 16.55 -14.81
N ASP A 98 11.65 16.51 -15.33
CA ASP A 98 12.75 17.44 -15.00
C ASP A 98 12.99 17.56 -13.49
N LEU A 99 13.04 16.42 -12.80
CA LEU A 99 13.24 16.35 -11.35
C LEU A 99 14.74 16.31 -11.01
N ALA A 100 15.10 16.85 -9.85
CA ALA A 100 16.48 16.88 -9.37
C ALA A 100 17.02 15.49 -8.97
N ASP A 101 16.15 14.61 -8.48
CA ASP A 101 16.50 13.24 -8.07
C ASP A 101 15.25 12.34 -8.16
N ASN A 102 15.39 11.06 -7.79
CA ASN A 102 14.31 10.08 -7.80
C ASN A 102 13.56 9.99 -6.46
N LYS A 103 13.68 11.01 -5.60
CA LYS A 103 12.96 11.03 -4.32
C LYS A 103 11.58 11.61 -4.49
N GLY A 104 10.65 11.02 -3.77
CA GLY A 104 9.24 11.35 -3.88
C GLY A 104 8.44 10.23 -4.52
N VAL A 105 7.16 10.48 -4.70
CA VAL A 105 6.19 9.53 -5.21
C VAL A 105 5.28 10.24 -6.20
N MET A 106 5.16 9.70 -7.41
CA MET A 106 4.28 10.26 -8.42
C MET A 106 2.84 9.79 -8.21
N VAL A 107 1.91 10.71 -8.16
CA VAL A 107 0.47 10.44 -8.18
C VAL A 107 0.09 9.98 -9.58
N THR A 108 -0.45 8.76 -9.70
CA THR A 108 -0.94 8.23 -10.97
C THR A 108 -2.41 8.51 -11.17
N GLN A 109 -3.19 8.50 -10.07
CA GLN A 109 -4.62 8.78 -10.09
C GLN A 109 -5.06 9.44 -8.78
N VAL A 110 -6.08 10.28 -8.87
CA VAL A 110 -6.81 10.83 -7.72
C VAL A 110 -8.22 10.26 -7.76
N LEU A 111 -8.66 9.67 -6.66
CA LEU A 111 -9.98 9.06 -6.56
C LEU A 111 -11.04 10.14 -6.32
N ASN A 112 -12.22 9.95 -6.88
CA ASN A 112 -13.35 10.85 -6.72
C ASN A 112 -13.79 10.94 -5.24
N ASP A 113 -14.28 12.10 -4.83
CA ASP A 113 -14.74 12.41 -3.47
C ASP A 113 -13.67 12.27 -2.37
N SER A 114 -12.41 12.01 -2.76
CA SER A 114 -11.28 11.81 -1.84
C SER A 114 -10.77 13.11 -1.22
N PRO A 115 -10.02 13.01 -0.09
CA PRO A 115 -9.27 14.14 0.45
C PRO A 115 -8.31 14.79 -0.55
N ALA A 116 -7.65 13.98 -1.38
CA ALA A 116 -6.72 14.45 -2.40
C ALA A 116 -7.43 15.28 -3.48
N GLU A 117 -8.59 14.84 -3.95
CA GLU A 117 -9.39 15.60 -4.91
C GLU A 117 -9.84 16.94 -4.33
N LYS A 118 -10.36 16.93 -3.09
CA LYS A 118 -10.80 18.16 -2.38
C LYS A 118 -9.65 19.16 -2.21
N ALA A 119 -8.42 18.71 -2.08
CA ALA A 119 -7.22 19.53 -2.03
C ALA A 119 -6.68 19.89 -3.42
N ASN A 120 -7.35 19.47 -4.50
CA ASN A 120 -6.91 19.68 -5.87
C ASN A 120 -5.51 19.10 -6.15
N LEU A 121 -5.23 17.89 -5.63
CA LEU A 121 -4.16 17.04 -6.15
C LEU A 121 -4.55 16.53 -7.54
N LYS A 122 -3.55 16.24 -8.36
CA LYS A 122 -3.75 15.78 -9.74
C LYS A 122 -2.79 14.63 -10.06
N ALA A 123 -3.16 13.85 -11.06
CA ALA A 123 -2.21 12.92 -11.68
C ALA A 123 -0.98 13.69 -12.18
N LYS A 124 0.19 13.06 -12.07
CA LYS A 124 1.54 13.60 -12.33
C LYS A 124 2.08 14.56 -11.27
N ASP A 125 1.36 14.89 -10.19
CA ASP A 125 1.97 15.53 -9.04
C ASP A 125 3.01 14.59 -8.44
N VAL A 126 4.14 15.13 -8.01
CA VAL A 126 5.16 14.37 -7.28
C VAL A 126 5.15 14.83 -5.82
N ILE A 127 4.72 13.96 -4.92
CA ILE A 127 4.74 14.23 -3.48
C ILE A 127 6.17 14.05 -2.98
N ILE A 128 6.76 15.12 -2.45
CA ILE A 128 8.15 15.13 -1.97
C ILE A 128 8.26 15.28 -0.46
N LYS A 129 7.19 15.77 0.21
CA LYS A 129 7.22 16.02 1.66
C LYS A 129 5.81 15.98 2.26
N ILE A 130 5.70 15.49 3.48
CA ILE A 130 4.49 15.56 4.32
C ILE A 130 4.90 16.01 5.72
N ASP A 131 4.27 17.08 6.26
CA ASP A 131 4.55 17.65 7.59
C ASP A 131 6.05 17.78 7.88
N ASN A 132 6.80 18.40 6.98
CA ASN A 132 8.26 18.52 7.05
C ASN A 132 9.08 17.21 6.95
N GLN A 133 8.47 16.05 6.81
CA GLN A 133 9.16 14.79 6.57
C GLN A 133 9.32 14.55 5.06
N LYS A 134 10.55 14.31 4.61
CA LYS A 134 10.83 14.01 3.21
C LYS A 134 10.28 12.63 2.85
N ILE A 135 9.72 12.52 1.66
CA ILE A 135 9.27 11.26 1.06
C ILE A 135 10.38 10.77 0.14
N ASN A 136 10.96 9.61 0.43
CA ASN A 136 11.98 9.01 -0.42
C ASN A 136 11.41 7.94 -1.36
N GLY A 137 10.21 7.41 -1.07
CA GLY A 137 9.55 6.39 -1.86
C GLY A 137 8.15 6.06 -1.34
N THR A 138 7.52 5.08 -1.96
CA THR A 138 6.11 4.70 -1.69
C THR A 138 5.90 4.20 -0.26
N SER A 139 6.87 3.51 0.32
CA SER A 139 6.79 3.03 1.71
C SER A 139 6.70 4.19 2.71
N ASP A 140 7.47 5.27 2.50
CA ASP A 140 7.40 6.45 3.38
C ASP A 140 6.00 7.07 3.34
N LEU A 141 5.46 7.26 2.11
CA LEU A 141 4.13 7.84 1.92
C LEU A 141 3.06 7.00 2.62
N ARG A 142 3.04 5.68 2.36
CA ARG A 142 2.08 4.76 2.99
C ARG A 142 2.13 4.83 4.51
N ASN A 143 3.33 4.72 5.08
CA ASN A 143 3.52 4.71 6.53
C ASN A 143 3.07 6.03 7.17
N ILE A 144 3.51 7.18 6.63
CA ILE A 144 3.16 8.48 7.18
C ILE A 144 1.64 8.68 7.17
N ILE A 145 0.95 8.33 6.09
CA ILE A 145 -0.50 8.48 5.97
C ILE A 145 -1.22 7.50 6.89
N PHE A 146 -0.85 6.20 6.87
CA PHE A 146 -1.54 5.16 7.62
C PHE A 146 -1.51 5.38 9.14
N TYR A 147 -0.35 5.83 9.67
CA TYR A 147 -0.24 6.04 11.13
C TYR A 147 -0.85 7.35 11.63
N LYS A 148 -1.42 8.18 10.75
CA LYS A 148 -2.22 9.34 11.16
C LYS A 148 -3.69 8.97 11.33
N TYR A 149 -4.37 9.65 12.25
CA TYR A 149 -5.80 9.44 12.44
C TYR A 149 -6.63 10.06 11.32
N PRO A 150 -7.75 9.45 10.93
CA PRO A 150 -8.77 10.15 10.16
C PRO A 150 -9.16 11.46 10.85
N GLY A 151 -9.37 12.53 10.08
CA GLY A 151 -9.59 13.89 10.57
C GLY A 151 -8.30 14.69 10.80
N THR A 152 -7.12 14.08 10.73
CA THR A 152 -5.85 14.81 10.85
C THR A 152 -5.63 15.68 9.62
N SER A 153 -5.29 16.96 9.85
CA SER A 153 -4.81 17.86 8.81
C SER A 153 -3.31 17.66 8.61
N ILE A 154 -2.89 17.51 7.36
CA ILE A 154 -1.48 17.37 6.95
C ILE A 154 -1.09 18.44 5.95
N GLU A 155 0.18 18.83 5.94
CA GLU A 155 0.77 19.69 4.91
C GLU A 155 1.54 18.80 3.93
N VAL A 156 1.15 18.85 2.65
CA VAL A 156 1.78 18.06 1.58
C VAL A 156 2.47 19.01 0.62
N THR A 157 3.78 18.83 0.43
CA THR A 157 4.54 19.53 -0.60
C THR A 157 4.63 18.66 -1.84
N ILE A 158 4.20 19.20 -2.96
CA ILE A 158 4.25 18.53 -4.27
C ILE A 158 5.11 19.32 -5.25
N ILE A 159 5.62 18.64 -6.27
CA ILE A 159 6.13 19.28 -7.50
C ILE A 159 5.07 19.08 -8.59
N ARG A 160 4.68 20.18 -9.22
CA ARG A 160 3.78 20.22 -10.39
C ARG A 160 4.34 21.20 -11.40
N ASP A 161 4.56 20.77 -12.63
CA ASP A 161 5.11 21.62 -13.72
C ASP A 161 6.41 22.34 -13.30
N GLY A 162 7.29 21.64 -12.58
CA GLY A 162 8.57 22.14 -12.07
C GLY A 162 8.47 23.10 -10.86
N LEU A 163 7.27 23.35 -10.34
CA LEU A 163 7.05 24.26 -9.20
C LEU A 163 6.69 23.47 -7.93
N GLU A 164 7.30 23.84 -6.80
CA GLU A 164 6.86 23.35 -5.49
C GLU A 164 5.58 24.06 -5.06
N ILE A 165 4.58 23.27 -4.66
CA ILE A 165 3.26 23.74 -4.22
C ILE A 165 2.94 23.06 -2.89
N GLU A 166 2.50 23.84 -1.91
CA GLU A 166 2.00 23.33 -0.64
C GLU A 166 0.48 23.14 -0.68
N LYS A 167 0.02 22.05 -0.10
CA LYS A 167 -1.40 21.68 0.01
C LYS A 167 -1.70 21.27 1.43
N THR A 168 -2.79 21.77 1.99
CA THR A 168 -3.35 21.29 3.25
C THR A 168 -4.43 20.26 2.96
N ILE A 169 -4.33 19.07 3.52
CA ILE A 169 -5.25 17.96 3.27
C ILE A 169 -5.73 17.38 4.61
N ILE A 170 -7.04 17.18 4.73
CA ILE A 170 -7.65 16.53 5.89
C ILE A 170 -7.86 15.06 5.52
N LEU A 171 -7.15 14.17 6.20
CA LEU A 171 -7.27 12.72 5.96
C LEU A 171 -8.64 12.21 6.41
N THR A 172 -9.14 11.18 5.73
CA THR A 172 -10.34 10.44 6.16
C THR A 172 -9.99 8.99 6.48
N SER A 173 -10.92 8.21 6.99
CA SER A 173 -10.84 6.76 6.93
C SER A 173 -10.95 6.29 5.49
N ARG A 174 -10.28 5.19 5.15
CA ARG A 174 -10.47 4.56 3.83
C ARG A 174 -11.90 4.06 3.73
N PRO A 175 -12.67 4.46 2.72
CA PRO A 175 -13.97 3.87 2.45
C PRO A 175 -13.86 2.36 2.21
N SER A 176 -14.94 1.62 2.43
CA SER A 176 -14.99 0.20 2.07
C SER A 176 -14.81 0.01 0.56
N ASP A 177 -14.37 -1.17 0.14
CA ASP A 177 -14.26 -1.47 -1.30
C ASP A 177 -15.61 -1.39 -2.02
N GLU A 178 -16.71 -1.67 -1.30
CA GLU A 178 -18.07 -1.48 -1.84
C GLU A 178 -18.40 0.01 -2.05
N GLU A 179 -17.97 0.90 -1.17
CA GLU A 179 -18.16 2.35 -1.34
C GLU A 179 -17.26 2.92 -2.43
N LEU A 180 -16.01 2.47 -2.53
CA LEU A 180 -15.05 2.95 -3.52
C LEU A 180 -15.36 2.42 -4.93
N TYR A 181 -15.75 1.17 -5.04
CA TYR A 181 -15.86 0.45 -6.31
C TYR A 181 -17.25 -0.16 -6.57
N GLY A 182 -18.19 0.03 -5.65
CA GLY A 182 -19.52 -0.61 -5.73
C GLY A 182 -20.33 -0.22 -6.96
N SER A 183 -20.15 0.98 -7.51
CA SER A 183 -20.70 1.38 -8.81
C SER A 183 -20.05 0.59 -9.96
N TYR A 184 -18.72 0.47 -9.91
CA TYR A 184 -17.94 -0.35 -10.86
C TYR A 184 -18.34 -1.84 -10.78
N LEU A 185 -18.51 -2.36 -9.56
CA LEU A 185 -18.93 -3.74 -9.33
C LEU A 185 -20.36 -4.00 -9.83
N LYS A 186 -21.24 -3.00 -9.75
CA LYS A 186 -22.63 -3.08 -10.25
C LYS A 186 -22.72 -2.90 -11.77
N GLU A 187 -21.95 -1.99 -12.35
CA GLU A 187 -21.89 -1.80 -13.81
C GLU A 187 -21.18 -2.95 -14.51
N ASN A 188 -20.17 -3.57 -13.87
CA ASN A 188 -19.46 -4.74 -14.36
C ASN A 188 -19.95 -6.06 -13.75
N ALA A 189 -21.24 -6.15 -13.37
CA ALA A 189 -21.90 -7.42 -13.07
C ALA A 189 -21.84 -8.41 -14.26
N ASN A 190 -21.49 -7.91 -15.44
CA ASN A 190 -21.12 -8.62 -16.65
C ASN A 190 -19.57 -8.73 -16.77
N PHE A 191 -19.11 -9.50 -17.73
CA PHE A 191 -17.70 -9.67 -18.05
C PHE A 191 -17.04 -8.34 -18.44
N ASP A 192 -15.80 -8.13 -17.99
CA ASP A 192 -14.99 -6.97 -18.35
C ASP A 192 -14.46 -7.04 -19.81
N LYS A 193 -13.61 -6.07 -20.18
CA LYS A 193 -13.05 -6.00 -21.54
C LYS A 193 -12.13 -7.18 -21.91
N LEU A 194 -11.58 -7.90 -20.93
CA LEU A 194 -10.80 -9.12 -21.14
C LEU A 194 -11.69 -10.37 -21.26
N GLY A 195 -12.94 -10.26 -20.87
CA GLY A 195 -13.87 -11.39 -20.77
C GLY A 195 -13.83 -12.09 -19.43
N LEU A 196 -13.37 -11.42 -18.39
CA LEU A 196 -13.35 -11.95 -17.04
C LEU A 196 -14.49 -11.39 -16.20
N LYS A 197 -15.08 -12.26 -15.39
CA LYS A 197 -15.88 -11.89 -14.23
C LYS A 197 -15.07 -12.23 -13.00
N VAL A 198 -14.78 -11.23 -12.16
CA VAL A 198 -13.91 -11.42 -10.99
C VAL A 198 -14.68 -11.18 -9.69
N GLU A 199 -14.19 -11.74 -8.60
CA GLU A 199 -14.67 -11.51 -7.24
C GLU A 199 -13.46 -11.36 -6.30
N VAL A 200 -13.67 -10.74 -5.15
CA VAL A 200 -12.66 -10.66 -4.08
C VAL A 200 -12.86 -11.85 -3.15
N ASN A 201 -11.84 -12.67 -2.94
CA ASN A 201 -11.89 -13.79 -2.03
C ASN A 201 -11.65 -13.37 -0.56
N GLU A 202 -11.77 -14.31 0.37
CA GLU A 202 -11.57 -14.09 1.82
C GLU A 202 -10.15 -13.57 2.17
N ASN A 203 -9.17 -13.78 1.29
CA ASN A 203 -7.80 -13.30 1.44
C ASN A 203 -7.54 -11.95 0.73
N ASN A 204 -8.60 -11.25 0.34
CA ASN A 204 -8.55 -9.98 -0.41
C ASN A 204 -7.84 -10.07 -1.77
N GLN A 205 -7.80 -11.25 -2.39
CA GLN A 205 -7.20 -11.48 -3.71
C GLN A 205 -8.28 -11.45 -4.79
N ILE A 206 -7.90 -11.03 -5.99
CA ILE A 206 -8.78 -11.01 -7.16
C ILE A 206 -8.86 -12.39 -7.77
N LYS A 207 -10.00 -13.04 -7.58
CA LYS A 207 -10.28 -14.38 -8.06
C LYS A 207 -11.17 -14.33 -9.30
N VAL A 208 -10.83 -15.10 -10.33
CA VAL A 208 -11.65 -15.27 -11.51
C VAL A 208 -12.87 -16.12 -11.14
N LYS A 209 -14.06 -15.55 -11.28
CA LYS A 209 -15.34 -16.23 -11.06
C LYS A 209 -15.82 -16.96 -12.29
N ASP A 210 -15.69 -16.32 -13.46
CA ASP A 210 -16.17 -16.84 -14.73
C ASP A 210 -15.36 -16.24 -15.89
N VAL A 211 -15.25 -16.96 -17.00
CA VAL A 211 -14.53 -16.56 -18.21
C VAL A 211 -15.46 -16.65 -19.41
N LYS A 212 -15.57 -15.56 -20.15
CA LYS A 212 -16.43 -15.50 -21.34
C LYS A 212 -15.71 -16.07 -22.55
N GLU A 213 -16.40 -16.96 -23.27
CA GLU A 213 -15.91 -17.58 -24.51
C GLU A 213 -15.60 -16.55 -25.61
N ASN A 214 -14.59 -16.85 -26.41
CA ASN A 214 -14.14 -16.09 -27.56
C ASN A 214 -13.52 -14.70 -27.27
N LEU A 215 -13.17 -14.41 -26.00
CA LEU A 215 -12.46 -13.21 -25.61
C LEU A 215 -11.00 -13.50 -25.21
N LEU A 216 -10.27 -12.44 -24.85
CA LEU A 216 -8.81 -12.51 -24.64
C LEU A 216 -8.45 -13.47 -23.50
N ALA A 217 -9.18 -13.43 -22.40
CA ALA A 217 -8.89 -14.26 -21.23
C ALA A 217 -8.95 -15.77 -21.52
N GLU A 218 -9.95 -16.23 -22.28
CA GLU A 218 -10.03 -17.61 -22.70
C GLU A 218 -8.86 -18.01 -23.62
N LYS A 219 -8.49 -17.13 -24.57
CA LYS A 219 -7.37 -17.37 -25.47
C LYS A 219 -6.03 -17.50 -24.74
N GLU A 220 -5.88 -16.76 -23.66
CA GLU A 220 -4.72 -16.82 -22.76
C GLU A 220 -4.83 -17.91 -21.70
N GLN A 221 -5.83 -18.82 -21.82
CA GLN A 221 -6.03 -19.98 -20.94
C GLN A 221 -6.26 -19.63 -19.48
N ILE A 222 -6.89 -18.46 -19.21
CA ILE A 222 -7.32 -18.11 -17.86
C ILE A 222 -8.59 -18.88 -17.54
N GLU A 223 -8.64 -19.51 -16.37
CA GLU A 223 -9.73 -20.38 -15.93
C GLU A 223 -10.43 -19.83 -14.68
N SER A 224 -11.67 -20.30 -14.45
CA SER A 224 -12.38 -20.01 -13.21
C SER A 224 -11.60 -20.53 -12.01
N ASN A 225 -11.53 -19.74 -10.96
CA ASN A 225 -10.77 -19.89 -9.72
C ASN A 225 -9.31 -19.45 -9.79
N ASP A 226 -8.79 -19.02 -10.93
CA ASP A 226 -7.46 -18.42 -11.00
C ASP A 226 -7.41 -17.15 -10.14
N ILE A 227 -6.22 -16.86 -9.61
CA ILE A 227 -5.94 -15.64 -8.85
C ILE A 227 -5.12 -14.70 -9.73
N ILE A 228 -5.64 -13.50 -9.94
CA ILE A 228 -4.95 -12.47 -10.72
C ILE A 228 -4.00 -11.72 -9.77
N THR A 229 -2.70 -11.86 -10.04
CA THR A 229 -1.64 -11.20 -9.27
C THR A 229 -0.96 -10.08 -10.04
N HIS A 230 -1.02 -10.12 -11.38
CA HIS A 230 -0.41 -9.12 -12.25
C HIS A 230 -1.27 -8.92 -13.50
N ILE A 231 -1.28 -7.70 -14.02
CA ILE A 231 -1.77 -7.37 -15.37
C ILE A 231 -0.65 -6.56 -16.03
N ASN A 232 -0.13 -7.07 -17.15
CA ASN A 232 1.14 -6.62 -17.73
C ASN A 232 2.23 -6.71 -16.64
N ASP A 233 3.02 -5.68 -16.42
CA ASP A 233 4.06 -5.65 -15.38
C ASP A 233 3.58 -5.02 -14.04
N GLN A 234 2.27 -4.79 -13.89
CA GLN A 234 1.71 -4.17 -12.69
C GLN A 234 1.16 -5.21 -11.73
N VAL A 235 1.56 -5.13 -10.46
CA VAL A 235 1.03 -5.96 -9.38
C VAL A 235 -0.42 -5.57 -9.09
N ILE A 236 -1.29 -6.55 -8.92
CA ILE A 236 -2.70 -6.39 -8.56
C ILE A 236 -2.89 -6.88 -7.13
N GLU A 237 -2.99 -5.96 -6.19
CA GLU A 237 -3.15 -6.27 -4.76
C GLU A 237 -4.61 -6.20 -4.30
N ASN A 238 -5.46 -5.49 -5.04
CA ASN A 238 -6.88 -5.30 -4.70
C ASN A 238 -7.72 -5.05 -5.95
N ILE A 239 -9.05 -5.01 -5.78
CA ILE A 239 -10.00 -4.85 -6.88
C ILE A 239 -9.85 -3.50 -7.58
N GLY A 240 -9.39 -2.48 -6.87
CA GLY A 240 -9.13 -1.15 -7.44
C GLY A 240 -7.97 -1.17 -8.42
N ASP A 241 -6.85 -1.84 -8.07
CA ASP A 241 -5.70 -1.99 -8.95
C ASP A 241 -6.11 -2.72 -10.23
N TYR A 242 -6.93 -3.77 -10.09
CA TYR A 242 -7.46 -4.53 -11.21
C TYR A 242 -8.20 -3.63 -12.21
N TYR A 243 -9.22 -2.91 -11.78
CA TYR A 243 -10.02 -2.07 -12.67
C TYR A 243 -9.27 -0.83 -13.17
N ASN A 244 -8.40 -0.24 -12.36
CA ASN A 244 -7.57 0.88 -12.78
C ASN A 244 -6.62 0.48 -13.91
N THR A 245 -5.96 -0.67 -13.78
CA THR A 245 -5.05 -1.19 -14.82
C THR A 245 -5.81 -1.56 -16.09
N LEU A 246 -7.04 -2.02 -15.99
CA LEU A 246 -7.88 -2.26 -17.17
C LEU A 246 -8.36 -0.98 -17.85
N SER A 247 -8.42 0.16 -17.16
CA SER A 247 -8.93 1.42 -17.71
C SER A 247 -7.89 2.20 -18.51
N THR A 248 -6.62 1.81 -18.41
CA THR A 248 -5.49 2.34 -19.18
C THR A 248 -5.25 1.52 -20.44
#